data_a22b6cf3b58a7add6d66f011911bec3d
#
_entry.id   a22b6cf3b58a7add6d66f011911bec3d
#
_cell.length_a   1.000
_cell.length_b   1.000
_cell.length_c   1.000
_cell.angle_alpha   90.00
_cell.angle_beta   90.00
_cell.angle_gamma   90.00
#
_symmetry.space_group_name_H-M   'P 1'
#
loop_
_entity.id
_entity.type
_entity.pdbx_description
1 polymer ?
#
loop_
_entity_poly.entity_id
_entity_poly.type
_entity_poly.pdbx_seq_one_letter_code
_entity_poly.pdbx_strand_id
1 'polypeptide(L)'
;RTILPALIEVQKYLADELEVQFIIATHSPLIMASSESVFDIDTDKLFQIRLAAETSDAVVTEENFIKYGQVNAWLTSPIFNLNQARATGAEQAINEAKTLQLEDDPSDVEVQAVHQKLLQSLAQNDPFWPRWIYFAEQHGVTL
;
A
#
# COMPACT_ATOMS: atom_id res chain seq x y z
N ARG A 1 0.14 -16.67 -5.37
CA ARG A 1 -1.09 -16.75 -4.55
C ARG A 1 -1.40 -18.16 -4.00
N THR A 2 -0.92 -19.22 -4.63
CA THR A 2 -1.25 -20.61 -4.28
C THR A 2 -0.23 -21.32 -3.39
N ILE A 3 0.98 -20.76 -3.23
CA ILE A 3 2.07 -21.44 -2.50
C ILE A 3 1.73 -21.59 -1.02
N LEU A 4 1.29 -20.55 -0.35
CA LEU A 4 1.01 -20.58 1.08
C LEU A 4 -0.18 -21.48 1.42
N PRO A 5 -1.33 -21.39 0.75
CA PRO A 5 -2.42 -22.35 0.92
C PRO A 5 -1.99 -23.81 0.68
N ALA A 6 -1.15 -24.06 -0.35
CA ALA A 6 -0.67 -25.40 -0.62
C ALA A 6 0.25 -25.96 0.49
N LEU A 7 1.11 -25.10 1.07
CA LEU A 7 1.93 -25.52 2.22
C LEU A 7 1.08 -25.86 3.44
N ILE A 8 0.03 -25.10 3.72
CA ILE A 8 -0.90 -25.37 4.82
C ILE A 8 -1.70 -26.65 4.58
N GLU A 9 -2.09 -26.96 3.33
CA GLU A 9 -2.73 -28.23 3.01
C GLU A 9 -1.77 -29.41 3.23
N VAL A 10 -0.49 -29.29 2.83
CA VAL A 10 0.53 -30.30 3.12
C VAL A 10 0.72 -30.49 4.63
N GLN A 11 0.78 -29.38 5.39
CA GLN A 11 0.86 -29.46 6.85
C GLN A 11 -0.31 -30.25 7.44
N LYS A 12 -1.53 -29.92 7.02
CA LYS A 12 -2.74 -30.65 7.48
C LYS A 12 -2.72 -32.13 7.12
N TYR A 13 -2.23 -32.44 5.93
CA TYR A 13 -2.10 -33.86 5.50
C TYR A 13 -1.08 -34.63 6.33
N LEU A 14 -0.01 -33.97 6.79
CA LEU A 14 1.05 -34.59 7.59
C LEU A 14 0.79 -34.50 9.10
N ALA A 15 -0.23 -33.78 9.55
CA ALA A 15 -0.48 -33.48 10.96
C ALA A 15 -0.71 -34.71 11.83
N ASP A 16 -1.20 -35.85 11.25
CA ASP A 16 -1.38 -37.13 11.95
C ASP A 16 -0.06 -37.88 12.19
N GLU A 17 1.00 -37.54 11.45
CA GLU A 17 2.30 -38.21 11.51
C GLU A 17 3.44 -37.32 11.98
N LEU A 18 3.35 -35.99 11.72
CA LEU A 18 4.42 -35.00 11.96
C LEU A 18 3.86 -33.71 12.48
N GLU A 19 4.49 -33.16 13.53
CA GLU A 19 4.29 -31.77 13.96
C GLU A 19 5.19 -30.87 13.12
N VAL A 20 4.61 -30.04 12.25
CA VAL A 20 5.35 -29.19 11.30
C VAL A 20 5.07 -27.72 11.60
N GLN A 21 6.13 -26.95 11.79
CA GLN A 21 6.07 -25.49 11.88
C GLN A 21 6.65 -24.85 10.61
N PHE A 22 5.92 -23.89 10.02
CA PHE A 22 6.44 -23.05 8.94
C PHE A 22 6.86 -21.68 9.46
N ILE A 23 8.07 -21.26 9.13
CA ILE A 23 8.57 -19.89 9.34
C ILE A 23 8.79 -19.29 7.97
N ILE A 24 8.00 -18.26 7.64
CA ILE A 24 7.99 -17.64 6.31
C ILE A 24 8.43 -16.18 6.43
N ALA A 25 9.61 -15.86 5.93
CA ALA A 25 10.08 -14.49 5.80
C ALA A 25 9.76 -13.95 4.41
N THR A 26 9.09 -12.81 4.32
CA THR A 26 8.69 -12.20 3.05
C THR A 26 8.61 -10.68 3.15
N HIS A 27 8.85 -10.00 2.04
CA HIS A 27 8.56 -8.57 1.83
C HIS A 27 7.43 -8.38 0.80
N SER A 28 6.72 -9.44 0.45
CA SER A 28 5.70 -9.41 -0.60
C SER A 28 4.29 -9.22 -0.04
N PRO A 29 3.60 -8.11 -0.37
CA PRO A 29 2.20 -7.89 0.02
C PRO A 29 1.26 -8.93 -0.63
N LEU A 30 1.66 -9.54 -1.75
CA LEU A 30 0.94 -10.65 -2.39
C LEU A 30 0.92 -11.90 -1.51
N ILE A 31 2.03 -12.20 -0.83
CA ILE A 31 2.09 -13.33 0.12
C ILE A 31 1.19 -13.02 1.32
N MET A 32 1.25 -11.80 1.86
CA MET A 32 0.38 -11.38 2.96
C MET A 32 -1.11 -11.46 2.60
N ALA A 33 -1.49 -10.95 1.42
CA ALA A 33 -2.88 -11.07 0.95
C ALA A 33 -3.32 -12.53 0.73
N SER A 34 -2.41 -13.44 0.36
CA SER A 34 -2.73 -14.85 0.23
C SER A 34 -2.79 -15.61 1.56
N SER A 35 -2.12 -15.08 2.60
CA SER A 35 -2.19 -15.68 3.95
C SER A 35 -3.53 -15.48 4.63
N GLU A 36 -4.30 -14.46 4.24
CA GLU A 36 -5.60 -14.15 4.85
C GLU A 36 -6.60 -15.31 4.86
N SER A 37 -6.50 -16.20 3.89
CA SER A 37 -7.38 -17.36 3.77
C SER A 37 -6.99 -18.55 4.64
N VAL A 38 -5.75 -18.56 5.16
CA VAL A 38 -5.18 -19.71 5.87
C VAL A 38 -4.62 -19.36 7.24
N PHE A 39 -4.48 -18.08 7.58
CA PHE A 39 -3.98 -17.62 8.86
C PHE A 39 -4.99 -17.90 9.97
N ASP A 40 -4.56 -18.63 11.00
CA ASP A 40 -5.31 -18.93 12.19
C ASP A 40 -4.78 -18.07 13.36
N ILE A 41 -5.61 -17.17 13.88
CA ILE A 41 -5.23 -16.20 14.91
C ILE A 41 -4.87 -16.87 16.25
N ASP A 42 -5.35 -18.06 16.50
CA ASP A 42 -5.09 -18.78 17.76
C ASP A 42 -3.73 -19.50 17.75
N THR A 43 -3.25 -19.91 16.56
CA THR A 43 -2.04 -20.71 16.41
C THR A 43 -0.91 -20.00 15.67
N ASP A 44 -1.23 -19.07 14.77
CA ASP A 44 -0.24 -18.39 13.93
C ASP A 44 0.16 -17.03 14.50
N LYS A 45 1.40 -16.64 14.21
CA LYS A 45 1.95 -15.36 14.65
C LYS A 45 2.51 -14.57 13.48
N LEU A 46 2.30 -13.26 13.52
CA LEU A 46 2.87 -12.31 12.57
C LEU A 46 3.94 -11.49 13.28
N PHE A 47 5.13 -11.42 12.66
CA PHE A 47 6.21 -10.57 13.14
C PHE A 47 6.64 -9.60 12.06
N GLN A 48 6.84 -8.35 12.43
CA GLN A 48 7.46 -7.35 11.58
C GLN A 48 8.94 -7.18 11.98
N ILE A 49 9.84 -7.19 10.98
CA ILE A 49 11.26 -6.92 11.17
C ILE A 49 11.56 -5.55 10.53
N ARG A 50 12.07 -4.62 11.32
CA ARG A 50 12.45 -3.28 10.88
C ARG A 50 13.87 -2.95 11.33
N LEU A 51 14.53 -2.03 10.62
CA LEU A 51 15.74 -1.40 11.11
C LEU A 51 15.36 -0.20 11.99
N ALA A 52 15.95 -0.11 13.15
CA ALA A 52 15.82 1.08 14.00
C ALA A 52 16.50 2.27 13.31
N ALA A 53 15.81 3.42 13.27
CA ALA A 53 16.27 4.58 12.53
C ALA A 53 17.63 5.13 13.04
N GLU A 54 17.90 5.01 14.34
CA GLU A 54 19.07 5.61 14.99
C GLU A 54 20.28 4.68 15.08
N THR A 55 20.06 3.37 15.26
CA THR A 55 21.14 2.41 15.54
C THR A 55 21.41 1.42 14.41
N SER A 56 20.53 1.34 13.42
CA SER A 56 20.54 0.30 12.36
C SER A 56 20.39 -1.13 12.90
N ASP A 57 19.99 -1.28 14.15
CA ASP A 57 19.70 -2.60 14.73
C ASP A 57 18.38 -3.16 14.16
N ALA A 58 18.33 -4.48 14.00
CA ALA A 58 17.08 -5.13 13.63
C ALA A 58 16.14 -5.22 14.85
N VAL A 59 14.95 -4.67 14.71
CA VAL A 59 13.90 -4.75 15.72
C VAL A 59 12.79 -5.67 15.22
N VAL A 60 12.42 -6.63 16.04
CA VAL A 60 11.33 -7.57 15.76
C VAL A 60 10.15 -7.24 16.67
N THR A 61 8.99 -7.00 16.09
CA THR A 61 7.74 -6.76 16.82
C THR A 61 6.68 -7.77 16.42
N GLU A 62 5.97 -8.32 17.38
CA GLU A 62 4.78 -9.12 17.13
C GLU A 62 3.63 -8.16 16.78
N GLU A 63 2.95 -8.44 15.68
CA GLU A 63 1.88 -7.60 15.14
C GLU A 63 0.56 -8.37 15.10
N ASN A 64 -0.54 -7.67 15.33
CA ASN A 64 -1.85 -8.26 15.15
C ASN A 64 -2.14 -8.49 13.68
N PHE A 65 -2.57 -9.71 13.33
CA PHE A 65 -2.96 -10.01 11.97
C PHE A 65 -4.33 -9.40 11.65
N ILE A 66 -4.34 -8.45 10.71
CA ILE A 66 -5.55 -7.79 10.23
C ILE A 66 -5.73 -8.13 8.75
N LYS A 67 -6.94 -8.53 8.34
CA LYS A 67 -7.27 -8.80 6.94
C LYS A 67 -7.55 -7.49 6.21
N TYR A 68 -6.77 -7.19 5.19
CA TYR A 68 -6.93 -6.00 4.33
C TYR A 68 -7.64 -6.30 3.02
N GLY A 69 -7.79 -7.58 2.65
CA GLY A 69 -8.52 -8.07 1.48
C GLY A 69 -7.77 -7.88 0.16
N GLN A 70 -7.19 -6.72 -0.09
CA GLN A 70 -6.52 -6.39 -1.35
C GLN A 70 -5.02 -6.15 -1.17
N VAL A 71 -4.23 -6.50 -2.19
CA VAL A 71 -2.77 -6.31 -2.20
C VAL A 71 -2.37 -4.85 -2.00
N ASN A 72 -3.10 -3.92 -2.62
CA ASN A 72 -2.84 -2.49 -2.46
C ASN A 72 -3.08 -2.01 -1.02
N ALA A 73 -4.10 -2.54 -0.35
CA ALA A 73 -4.36 -2.24 1.04
C ALA A 73 -3.27 -2.79 1.98
N TRP A 74 -2.69 -3.97 1.65
CA TRP A 74 -1.50 -4.48 2.34
C TRP A 74 -0.29 -3.55 2.16
N LEU A 75 -0.03 -3.07 0.93
CA LEU A 75 1.07 -2.13 0.66
C LEU A 75 1.00 -0.87 1.53
N THR A 76 -0.21 -0.32 1.71
CA THR A 76 -0.43 0.90 2.49
C THR A 76 -0.68 0.64 3.98
N SER A 77 -0.65 -0.61 4.41
CA SER A 77 -0.81 -0.98 5.82
C SER A 77 0.40 -0.57 6.66
N PRO A 78 0.27 -0.46 7.99
CA PRO A 78 1.38 -0.17 8.89
C PRO A 78 2.55 -1.17 8.79
N ILE A 79 2.28 -2.40 8.32
CA ILE A 79 3.30 -3.45 8.16
C ILE A 79 4.28 -3.10 7.03
N PHE A 80 3.78 -2.62 5.89
CA PHE A 80 4.62 -2.21 4.75
C PHE A 80 4.96 -0.73 4.77
N ASN A 81 4.18 0.08 5.48
CA ASN A 81 4.37 1.52 5.71
C ASN A 81 4.61 2.32 4.40
N LEU A 82 4.00 1.90 3.31
CA LEU A 82 4.04 2.64 2.07
C LEU A 82 2.87 3.64 2.07
N ASN A 83 3.16 4.93 2.18
CA ASN A 83 2.12 5.96 2.28
C ASN A 83 1.16 5.95 1.09
N GLN A 84 1.67 5.64 -0.10
CA GLN A 84 0.86 5.44 -1.31
C GLN A 84 1.57 4.47 -2.27
N ALA A 85 0.78 3.65 -2.98
CA ALA A 85 1.28 2.72 -4.00
C ALA A 85 1.46 3.45 -5.36
N ARG A 86 2.10 4.63 -5.37
CA ARG A 86 2.35 5.45 -6.55
C ARG A 86 3.84 5.72 -6.73
N ALA A 87 4.24 6.08 -7.94
CA ALA A 87 5.59 6.58 -8.19
C ALA A 87 5.81 7.93 -7.48
N THR A 88 7.02 8.19 -7.01
CA THR A 88 7.37 9.42 -6.26
C THR A 88 6.96 10.69 -6.99
N GLY A 89 7.11 10.76 -8.32
CA GLY A 89 6.69 11.91 -9.12
C GLY A 89 5.18 12.14 -9.09
N ALA A 90 4.38 11.07 -9.10
CA ALA A 90 2.93 11.15 -8.98
C ALA A 90 2.49 11.64 -7.59
N GLU A 91 3.16 11.18 -6.54
CA GLU A 91 2.90 11.66 -5.17
C GLU A 91 3.22 13.15 -5.01
N GLN A 92 4.34 13.60 -5.56
CA GLN A 92 4.72 15.02 -5.54
C GLN A 92 3.70 15.89 -6.28
N ALA A 93 3.30 15.49 -7.49
CA ALA A 93 2.29 16.22 -8.27
C ALA A 93 0.93 16.29 -7.55
N ILE A 94 0.50 15.20 -6.91
CA ILE A 94 -0.73 15.19 -6.10
C ILE A 94 -0.62 16.09 -4.87
N ASN A 95 0.54 16.11 -4.20
CA ASN A 95 0.73 16.96 -3.03
C ASN A 95 0.74 18.46 -3.42
N GLU A 96 1.39 18.82 -4.53
CA GLU A 96 1.30 20.18 -5.10
C GLU A 96 -0.16 20.55 -5.42
N ALA A 97 -0.89 19.65 -6.07
CA ALA A 97 -2.30 19.85 -6.39
C ALA A 97 -3.18 20.03 -5.14
N LYS A 98 -2.94 19.24 -4.09
CA LYS A 98 -3.66 19.39 -2.82
C LYS A 98 -3.34 20.72 -2.12
N THR A 99 -2.08 21.16 -2.15
CA THR A 99 -1.68 22.45 -1.59
C THR A 99 -2.39 23.57 -2.31
N LEU A 100 -2.38 23.56 -3.64
CA LEU A 100 -3.04 24.58 -4.45
C LEU A 100 -4.57 24.62 -4.22
N GLN A 101 -5.21 23.46 -4.00
CA GLN A 101 -6.64 23.40 -3.65
C GLN A 101 -6.98 24.01 -2.29
N LEU A 102 -6.00 24.25 -1.42
CA LEU A 102 -6.19 24.87 -0.11
C LEU A 102 -5.91 26.37 -0.11
N GLU A 103 -5.40 26.93 -1.22
CA GLU A 103 -5.21 28.36 -1.37
C GLU A 103 -6.55 29.07 -1.62
N ASP A 104 -6.71 30.27 -1.05
CA ASP A 104 -7.97 31.01 -1.14
C ASP A 104 -8.22 31.56 -2.57
N ASP A 105 -7.16 31.85 -3.34
CA ASP A 105 -7.26 32.42 -4.69
C ASP A 105 -6.09 31.97 -5.58
N PRO A 106 -6.06 30.68 -5.97
CA PRO A 106 -5.01 30.15 -6.83
C PRO A 106 -5.13 30.72 -8.25
N SER A 107 -4.01 31.12 -8.84
CA SER A 107 -4.02 31.66 -10.20
C SER A 107 -4.28 30.56 -11.24
N ASP A 108 -4.99 30.90 -12.33
CA ASP A 108 -5.26 29.97 -13.44
C ASP A 108 -3.96 29.40 -14.05
N VAL A 109 -2.87 30.18 -14.03
CA VAL A 109 -1.56 29.76 -14.53
C VAL A 109 -0.95 28.65 -13.64
N GLU A 110 -1.06 28.76 -12.33
CA GLU A 110 -0.59 27.75 -11.39
C GLU A 110 -1.42 26.46 -11.51
N VAL A 111 -2.75 26.61 -11.59
CA VAL A 111 -3.65 25.47 -11.80
C VAL A 111 -3.32 24.73 -13.10
N GLN A 112 -3.07 25.48 -14.19
CA GLN A 112 -2.66 24.91 -15.47
C GLN A 112 -1.31 24.20 -15.38
N ALA A 113 -0.34 24.77 -14.68
CA ALA A 113 0.99 24.17 -14.52
C ALA A 113 0.92 22.86 -13.73
N VAL A 114 0.16 22.83 -12.64
CA VAL A 114 -0.05 21.61 -11.83
C VAL A 114 -0.84 20.56 -12.62
N HIS A 115 -1.84 20.97 -13.41
CA HIS A 115 -2.58 20.07 -14.29
C HIS A 115 -1.64 19.35 -15.28
N GLN A 116 -0.70 20.06 -15.90
CA GLN A 116 0.28 19.47 -16.80
C GLN A 116 1.21 18.48 -16.09
N LYS A 117 1.65 18.76 -14.85
CA LYS A 117 2.43 17.81 -14.05
C LYS A 117 1.65 16.54 -13.73
N LEU A 118 0.36 16.69 -13.39
CA LEU A 118 -0.51 15.53 -13.14
C LEU A 118 -0.68 14.68 -14.40
N LEU A 119 -0.90 15.30 -15.57
CA LEU A 119 -1.00 14.58 -16.86
C LEU A 119 0.27 13.77 -17.18
N GLN A 120 1.45 14.26 -16.81
CA GLN A 120 2.71 13.58 -17.05
C GLN A 120 3.00 12.46 -16.03
N SER A 121 2.42 12.54 -14.84
CA SER A 121 2.82 11.70 -13.70
C SER A 121 1.76 10.67 -13.31
N LEU A 122 0.47 10.94 -13.53
CA LEU A 122 -0.62 10.07 -13.12
C LEU A 122 -1.09 9.17 -14.26
N ALA A 123 -1.52 7.96 -13.88
CA ALA A 123 -2.27 7.10 -14.80
C ALA A 123 -3.64 7.73 -15.13
N GLN A 124 -4.14 7.46 -16.34
CA GLN A 124 -5.43 8.00 -16.79
C GLN A 124 -6.63 7.62 -15.90
N ASN A 125 -6.55 6.47 -15.24
CA ASN A 125 -7.57 5.95 -14.34
C ASN A 125 -7.27 6.21 -12.85
N ASP A 126 -6.36 7.13 -12.53
CA ASP A 126 -6.03 7.44 -11.14
C ASP A 126 -7.26 8.03 -10.42
N PRO A 127 -7.60 7.52 -9.20
CA PRO A 127 -8.75 7.99 -8.44
C PRO A 127 -8.66 9.45 -7.97
N PHE A 128 -7.52 10.12 -8.15
CA PHE A 128 -7.38 11.54 -7.85
C PHE A 128 -8.03 12.45 -8.92
N TRP A 129 -8.16 11.98 -10.16
CA TRP A 129 -8.67 12.76 -11.29
C TRP A 129 -10.04 13.40 -11.05
N PRO A 130 -11.10 12.72 -10.60
CA PRO A 130 -12.41 13.32 -10.43
C PRO A 130 -12.39 14.55 -9.53
N ARG A 131 -11.63 14.48 -8.44
CA ARG A 131 -11.47 15.61 -7.50
C ARG A 131 -10.72 16.76 -8.13
N TRP A 132 -9.64 16.46 -8.86
CA TRP A 132 -8.80 17.47 -9.49
C TRP A 132 -9.52 18.18 -10.64
N ILE A 133 -10.18 17.43 -11.51
CA ILE A 133 -10.92 17.93 -12.66
C ILE A 133 -11.96 18.96 -12.23
N TYR A 134 -12.76 18.60 -11.23
CA TYR A 134 -13.77 19.52 -10.69
C TYR A 134 -13.19 20.87 -10.25
N PHE A 135 -12.03 20.86 -9.62
CA PHE A 135 -11.33 22.08 -9.21
C PHE A 135 -10.74 22.84 -10.41
N ALA A 136 -10.08 22.13 -11.32
CA ALA A 136 -9.38 22.73 -12.46
C ALA A 136 -10.34 23.39 -13.46
N GLU A 137 -11.53 22.83 -13.68
CA GLU A 137 -12.58 23.42 -14.52
C GLU A 137 -13.06 24.79 -14.01
N GLN A 138 -13.09 25.00 -12.69
CA GLN A 138 -13.45 26.29 -12.11
C GLN A 138 -12.41 27.39 -12.39
N HIS A 139 -11.18 26.99 -12.74
CA HIS A 139 -10.05 27.85 -13.10
C HIS A 139 -9.75 27.82 -14.61
N GLY A 140 -10.74 27.50 -15.44
CA GLY A 140 -10.62 27.60 -16.90
C GLY A 140 -9.74 26.54 -17.57
N VAL A 141 -9.34 25.49 -16.85
CA VAL A 141 -8.63 24.35 -17.43
C VAL A 141 -9.65 23.47 -18.15
N THR A 142 -9.59 23.46 -19.48
CA THR A 142 -10.40 22.58 -20.33
C THR A 142 -9.67 21.26 -20.54
N LEU A 143 -10.37 20.15 -20.43
CA LEU A 143 -9.88 18.77 -20.62
C LEU A 143 -9.75 18.43 -22.10
#